data_015c3795a624d54d525b32ea3c6a2705
#
_entry.id   015c3795a624d54d525b32ea3c6a2705
#
_cell.length_a   1.000
_cell.length_b   1.000
_cell.length_c   1.000
_cell.angle_alpha   90.00
_cell.angle_beta   90.00
_cell.angle_gamma   90.00
#
_symmetry.space_group_name_H-M   'P 1'
#
loop_
_entity.id
_entity.type
_entity.pdbx_description
1 polymer ?
#
loop_
_entity_poly.entity_id
_entity_poly.type
_entity_poly.pdbx_seq_one_letter_code
_entity_poly.pdbx_strand_id
1 'polypeptide(L)'
;MNIYCAGIFKEMDLAVDSISKLVDTLSEDDLHIRPTEGKWTIGELLTHISVLCKADFLIGAGASEEDLDLFYEKATPDINRKAIKDALSKNYTFLKEGIKKLNETELLEETTSFFGVSHSRYEWLLDSQAHLFHHRGQLHALIVHVLKREPNVPLFE
;
A
#
# COMPACT_ATOMS: atom_id res chain seq x y z
N MET A 1 -18.97 -0.54 -10.47
CA MET A 1 -18.22 -1.03 -9.29
C MET A 1 -19.22 -1.58 -8.28
N ASN A 2 -18.97 -2.79 -7.78
CA ASN A 2 -19.78 -3.43 -6.75
C ASN A 2 -19.84 -2.56 -5.47
N ILE A 3 -21.00 -2.55 -4.78
CA ILE A 3 -21.22 -1.69 -3.60
C ILE A 3 -20.27 -2.01 -2.42
N TYR A 4 -19.91 -3.29 -2.25
CA TYR A 4 -18.97 -3.70 -1.20
C TYR A 4 -17.55 -3.21 -1.48
N CYS A 5 -17.10 -3.31 -2.74
CA CYS A 5 -15.81 -2.75 -3.16
C CYS A 5 -15.80 -1.21 -3.04
N ALA A 6 -16.94 -0.55 -3.30
CA ALA A 6 -17.04 0.90 -3.12
C ALA A 6 -16.82 1.33 -1.66
N GLY A 7 -17.35 0.57 -0.69
CA GLY A 7 -17.09 0.79 0.72
C GLY A 7 -15.62 0.64 1.08
N ILE A 8 -14.98 -0.43 0.61
CA ILE A 8 -13.54 -0.66 0.84
C ILE A 8 -12.71 0.50 0.27
N PHE A 9 -12.99 0.94 -0.96
CA PHE A 9 -12.24 2.03 -1.57
C PHE A 9 -12.47 3.38 -0.90
N LYS A 10 -13.63 3.62 -0.29
CA LYS A 10 -13.84 4.82 0.52
C LYS A 10 -12.83 4.89 1.68
N GLU A 11 -12.63 3.77 2.37
CA GLU A 11 -11.66 3.68 3.47
C GLU A 11 -10.20 3.72 2.96
N MET A 12 -9.92 3.07 1.84
CA MET A 12 -8.57 3.12 1.23
C MET A 12 -8.24 4.51 0.68
N ASP A 13 -9.20 5.26 0.13
CA ASP A 13 -9.01 6.65 -0.29
C ASP A 13 -8.53 7.51 0.89
N LEU A 14 -9.17 7.35 2.06
CA LEU A 14 -8.76 8.02 3.30
C LEU A 14 -7.35 7.58 3.74
N ALA A 15 -7.05 6.29 3.65
CA ALA A 15 -5.74 5.76 4.02
C ALA A 15 -4.63 6.34 3.13
N VAL A 16 -4.81 6.36 1.82
CA VAL A 16 -3.84 6.91 0.85
C VAL A 16 -3.65 8.42 1.06
N ASP A 17 -4.73 9.17 1.26
CA ASP A 17 -4.67 10.61 1.55
C ASP A 17 -3.91 10.88 2.86
N SER A 18 -4.23 10.16 3.93
CA SER A 18 -3.54 10.31 5.22
C SER A 18 -2.07 9.90 5.15
N ILE A 19 -1.70 8.83 4.42
CA ILE A 19 -0.30 8.46 4.18
C ILE A 19 0.42 9.59 3.43
N SER A 20 -0.19 10.14 2.38
CA SER A 20 0.40 11.26 1.62
C SER A 20 0.66 12.47 2.51
N LYS A 21 -0.30 12.81 3.40
CA LYS A 21 -0.15 13.90 4.38
C LYS A 21 0.93 13.59 5.43
N LEU A 22 1.03 12.33 5.90
CA LEU A 22 2.11 11.91 6.80
C LEU A 22 3.49 12.07 6.13
N VAL A 23 3.63 11.71 4.85
CA VAL A 23 4.87 11.94 4.08
C VAL A 23 5.22 13.43 4.02
N ASP A 24 4.22 14.31 3.90
CA ASP A 24 4.46 15.76 3.87
C ASP A 24 5.01 16.32 5.21
N THR A 25 4.81 15.62 6.33
CA THR A 25 5.37 16.00 7.64
C THR A 25 6.83 15.60 7.83
N LEU A 26 7.38 14.79 6.93
CA LEU A 26 8.76 14.29 7.00
C LEU A 26 9.73 15.22 6.23
N SER A 27 10.97 15.31 6.67
CA SER A 27 12.08 15.82 5.88
C SER A 27 12.70 14.70 5.03
N GLU A 28 13.54 15.05 4.04
CA GLU A 28 14.30 14.02 3.28
C GLU A 28 15.26 13.25 4.21
N ASP A 29 15.83 13.91 5.22
CA ASP A 29 16.73 13.28 6.20
C ASP A 29 16.00 12.24 7.07
N ASP A 30 14.73 12.48 7.40
CA ASP A 30 13.92 11.51 8.17
C ASP A 30 13.80 10.16 7.45
N LEU A 31 13.81 10.15 6.11
CA LEU A 31 13.70 8.93 5.32
C LEU A 31 14.86 7.96 5.55
N HIS A 32 16.00 8.46 5.96
CA HIS A 32 17.21 7.66 6.22
C HIS A 32 17.30 7.14 7.65
N ILE A 33 16.37 7.54 8.54
CA ILE A 33 16.35 7.07 9.93
C ILE A 33 15.92 5.60 9.95
N ARG A 34 16.76 4.77 10.61
CA ARG A 34 16.51 3.36 10.88
C ARG A 34 16.12 3.19 12.34
N PRO A 35 14.83 3.01 12.65
CA PRO A 35 14.34 2.95 14.04
C PRO A 35 14.89 1.78 14.84
N THR A 36 15.13 0.67 14.18
CA THR A 36 15.60 -0.57 14.80
C THR A 36 16.64 -1.22 13.89
N GLU A 37 17.76 -1.65 14.46
CA GLU A 37 18.80 -2.37 13.74
C GLU A 37 18.21 -3.60 13.01
N GLY A 38 18.62 -3.82 11.76
CA GLY A 38 18.14 -4.91 10.91
C GLY A 38 16.69 -4.78 10.41
N LYS A 39 16.00 -3.68 10.72
CA LYS A 39 14.68 -3.36 10.16
C LYS A 39 14.77 -2.24 9.12
N TRP A 40 13.67 -1.96 8.45
CA TRP A 40 13.61 -0.91 7.43
C TRP A 40 13.87 0.49 7.99
N THR A 41 14.45 1.36 7.18
CA THR A 41 14.38 2.80 7.38
C THR A 41 12.96 3.30 7.13
N ILE A 42 12.66 4.53 7.54
CA ILE A 42 11.36 5.15 7.25
C ILE A 42 11.15 5.21 5.72
N GLY A 43 12.19 5.55 4.95
CA GLY A 43 12.13 5.59 3.49
C GLY A 43 11.89 4.21 2.85
N GLU A 44 12.55 3.16 3.33
CA GLU A 44 12.32 1.78 2.87
C GLU A 44 10.88 1.31 3.18
N LEU A 45 10.33 1.65 4.35
CA LEU A 45 8.92 1.39 4.65
C LEU A 45 7.99 2.14 3.67
N LEU A 46 8.28 3.40 3.41
CA LEU A 46 7.48 4.22 2.50
C LEU A 46 7.55 3.76 1.04
N THR A 47 8.72 3.31 0.57
CA THR A 47 8.83 2.69 -0.76
C THR A 47 7.99 1.43 -0.85
N HIS A 48 8.00 0.57 0.19
CA HIS A 48 7.13 -0.60 0.25
C HIS A 48 5.64 -0.19 0.20
N ILE A 49 5.20 0.75 1.04
CA ILE A 49 3.82 1.26 1.03
C ILE A 49 3.42 1.77 -0.36
N SER A 50 4.33 2.43 -1.06
CA SER A 50 4.03 3.05 -2.35
C SER A 50 3.75 2.07 -3.49
N VAL A 51 4.27 0.84 -3.40
CA VAL A 51 4.08 -0.20 -4.42
C VAL A 51 3.06 -1.27 -4.01
N LEU A 52 2.71 -1.33 -2.73
CA LEU A 52 1.89 -2.35 -2.08
C LEU A 52 0.59 -2.64 -2.84
N CYS A 53 -0.22 -1.62 -3.12
CA CYS A 53 -1.55 -1.80 -3.72
C CYS A 53 -1.48 -2.51 -5.09
N LYS A 54 -0.47 -2.21 -5.90
CA LYS A 54 -0.30 -2.88 -7.19
C LYS A 54 0.30 -4.27 -7.03
N ALA A 55 1.23 -4.46 -6.09
CA ALA A 55 1.78 -5.77 -5.79
C ALA A 55 0.67 -6.74 -5.34
N ASP A 56 -0.17 -6.33 -4.38
CA ASP A 56 -1.28 -7.14 -3.88
C ASP A 56 -2.31 -7.45 -4.98
N PHE A 57 -2.60 -6.48 -5.87
CA PHE A 57 -3.45 -6.73 -7.02
C PHE A 57 -2.87 -7.78 -7.97
N LEU A 58 -1.57 -7.73 -8.25
CA LEU A 58 -0.89 -8.71 -9.11
C LEU A 58 -0.89 -10.11 -8.46
N ILE A 59 -0.64 -10.20 -7.15
CA ILE A 59 -0.74 -11.44 -6.38
C ILE A 59 -2.15 -12.02 -6.47
N GLY A 60 -3.17 -11.20 -6.22
CA GLY A 60 -4.58 -11.59 -6.35
C GLY A 60 -5.01 -11.92 -7.78
N ALA A 61 -4.25 -11.51 -8.78
CA ALA A 61 -4.43 -11.90 -10.18
C ALA A 61 -3.66 -13.18 -10.57
N GLY A 62 -2.90 -13.79 -9.63
CA GLY A 62 -2.15 -15.03 -9.85
C GLY A 62 -0.75 -14.81 -10.43
N ALA A 63 -0.16 -13.64 -10.24
CA ALA A 63 1.22 -13.39 -10.67
C ALA A 63 2.20 -14.35 -9.98
N SER A 64 3.21 -14.80 -10.74
CA SER A 64 4.31 -15.61 -10.22
C SER A 64 5.27 -14.78 -9.37
N GLU A 65 6.14 -15.44 -8.61
CA GLU A 65 7.23 -14.78 -7.86
C GLU A 65 8.12 -13.97 -8.80
N GLU A 66 8.48 -14.54 -9.97
CA GLU A 66 9.29 -13.86 -10.99
C GLU A 66 8.60 -12.59 -11.53
N ASP A 67 7.28 -12.63 -11.75
CA ASP A 67 6.51 -11.44 -12.17
C ASP A 67 6.54 -10.35 -11.11
N LEU A 68 6.46 -10.72 -9.83
CA LEU A 68 6.55 -9.78 -8.71
C LEU A 68 7.95 -9.18 -8.58
N ASP A 69 9.01 -9.97 -8.72
CA ASP A 69 10.40 -9.50 -8.68
C ASP A 69 10.64 -8.48 -9.80
N LEU A 70 10.22 -8.79 -11.03
CA LEU A 70 10.30 -7.86 -12.16
C LEU A 70 9.47 -6.60 -11.96
N PHE A 71 8.33 -6.72 -11.28
CA PHE A 71 7.51 -5.56 -10.90
C PHE A 71 8.27 -4.68 -9.89
N TYR A 72 8.80 -5.24 -8.81
CA TYR A 72 9.53 -4.48 -7.79
C TYR A 72 10.77 -3.81 -8.34
N GLU A 73 11.55 -4.51 -9.18
CA GLU A 73 12.73 -3.93 -9.85
C GLU A 73 12.40 -2.65 -10.63
N LYS A 74 11.23 -2.62 -11.31
CA LYS A 74 10.82 -1.51 -12.19
C LYS A 74 10.01 -0.42 -11.48
N ALA A 75 9.28 -0.78 -10.43
CA ALA A 75 8.26 0.07 -9.83
C ALA A 75 8.68 0.70 -8.50
N THR A 76 9.70 0.16 -7.82
CA THR A 76 10.20 0.72 -6.56
C THR A 76 10.79 2.10 -6.83
N PRO A 77 10.26 3.17 -6.21
CA PRO A 77 10.75 4.51 -6.46
C PRO A 77 12.05 4.79 -5.72
N ASP A 78 12.76 5.82 -6.15
CA ASP A 78 13.83 6.41 -5.35
C ASP A 78 13.32 6.87 -3.99
N ILE A 79 14.17 6.77 -2.96
CA ILE A 79 13.84 7.20 -1.60
C ILE A 79 13.86 8.73 -1.53
N ASN A 80 12.78 9.35 -2.00
CA ASN A 80 12.46 10.75 -1.82
C ASN A 80 10.95 10.92 -1.76
N ARG A 81 10.48 11.94 -1.03
CA ARG A 81 9.05 12.14 -0.75
C ARG A 81 8.20 12.26 -2.01
N LYS A 82 8.70 12.95 -3.03
CA LYS A 82 7.95 13.17 -4.28
C LYS A 82 7.75 11.84 -5.02
N ALA A 83 8.82 11.09 -5.27
CA ALA A 83 8.77 9.82 -5.98
C ALA A 83 7.88 8.80 -5.26
N ILE A 84 7.96 8.74 -3.92
CA ILE A 84 7.13 7.88 -3.07
C ILE A 84 5.64 8.24 -3.23
N LYS A 85 5.27 9.53 -3.15
CA LYS A 85 3.87 9.97 -3.29
C LYS A 85 3.32 9.70 -4.70
N ASP A 86 4.12 9.96 -5.73
CA ASP A 86 3.75 9.69 -7.12
C ASP A 86 3.51 8.19 -7.35
N ALA A 87 4.39 7.34 -6.82
CA ALA A 87 4.27 5.88 -6.90
C ALA A 87 3.03 5.38 -6.12
N LEU A 88 2.79 5.88 -4.91
CA LEU A 88 1.62 5.54 -4.10
C LEU A 88 0.32 5.83 -4.87
N SER A 89 0.17 7.04 -5.38
CA SER A 89 -1.02 7.45 -6.14
C SER A 89 -1.22 6.60 -7.40
N LYS A 90 -0.15 6.37 -8.17
CA LYS A 90 -0.18 5.57 -9.40
C LYS A 90 -0.58 4.12 -9.13
N ASN A 91 0.04 3.48 -8.13
CA ASN A 91 -0.18 2.07 -7.84
C ASN A 91 -1.54 1.82 -7.16
N TYR A 92 -2.00 2.74 -6.33
CA TYR A 92 -3.36 2.70 -5.80
C TYR A 92 -4.42 2.88 -6.89
N THR A 93 -4.23 3.83 -7.80
CA THR A 93 -5.12 4.01 -8.96
C THR A 93 -5.18 2.75 -9.80
N PHE A 94 -4.05 2.07 -10.01
CA PHE A 94 -4.00 0.81 -10.75
C PHE A 94 -4.88 -0.28 -10.10
N LEU A 95 -4.77 -0.49 -8.78
CA LEU A 95 -5.62 -1.42 -8.04
C LEU A 95 -7.10 -1.05 -8.22
N LYS A 96 -7.45 0.23 -7.97
CA LYS A 96 -8.85 0.72 -8.01
C LYS A 96 -9.47 0.54 -9.38
N GLU A 97 -8.77 0.88 -10.44
CA GLU A 97 -9.25 0.71 -11.82
C GLU A 97 -9.27 -0.76 -12.25
N GLY A 98 -8.36 -1.59 -11.74
CA GLY A 98 -8.37 -3.04 -11.96
C GLY A 98 -9.62 -3.70 -11.38
N ILE A 99 -9.92 -3.45 -10.10
CA ILE A 99 -11.09 -3.99 -9.42
C ILE A 99 -12.40 -3.47 -10.01
N LYS A 100 -12.47 -2.20 -10.43
CA LYS A 100 -13.67 -1.63 -11.07
C LYS A 100 -14.11 -2.36 -12.35
N LYS A 101 -13.20 -3.00 -13.04
CA LYS A 101 -13.47 -3.74 -14.28
C LYS A 101 -14.08 -5.11 -14.03
N LEU A 102 -13.94 -5.66 -12.83
CA LEU A 102 -14.44 -6.98 -12.49
C LEU A 102 -15.96 -6.94 -12.21
N ASN A 103 -16.66 -7.90 -12.79
CA ASN A 103 -18.06 -8.18 -12.44
C ASN A 103 -18.13 -9.04 -11.16
N GLU A 104 -19.35 -9.33 -10.67
CA GLU A 104 -19.53 -10.06 -9.41
C GLU A 104 -18.99 -11.49 -9.46
N THR A 105 -19.13 -12.17 -10.59
CA THR A 105 -18.58 -13.53 -10.76
C THR A 105 -17.06 -13.51 -10.71
N GLU A 106 -16.44 -12.58 -11.41
CA GLU A 106 -14.98 -12.41 -11.43
C GLU A 106 -14.42 -12.00 -10.04
N LEU A 107 -15.18 -11.21 -9.26
CA LEU A 107 -14.79 -10.86 -7.89
C LEU A 107 -14.77 -12.07 -6.95
N LEU A 108 -15.61 -13.07 -7.22
CA LEU A 108 -15.72 -14.29 -6.42
C LEU A 108 -14.83 -15.43 -6.93
N GLU A 109 -14.17 -15.27 -8.08
CA GLU A 109 -13.19 -16.25 -8.57
C GLU A 109 -12.00 -16.35 -7.61
N GLU A 110 -11.69 -17.58 -7.22
CA GLU A 110 -10.53 -17.88 -6.40
C GLU A 110 -9.24 -17.85 -7.24
N THR A 111 -8.20 -17.29 -6.66
CA THR A 111 -6.85 -17.29 -7.20
C THR A 111 -5.88 -17.72 -6.11
N THR A 112 -4.94 -18.59 -6.45
CA THR A 112 -3.90 -19.05 -5.54
C THR A 112 -2.61 -18.26 -5.80
N SER A 113 -2.07 -17.64 -4.74
CA SER A 113 -0.78 -16.94 -4.82
C SER A 113 0.38 -17.93 -5.01
N PHE A 114 1.53 -17.44 -5.46
CA PHE A 114 2.75 -18.25 -5.60
C PHE A 114 3.26 -18.84 -4.27
N PHE A 115 2.86 -18.28 -3.14
CA PHE A 115 3.16 -18.81 -1.79
C PHE A 115 2.05 -19.71 -1.22
N GLY A 116 1.05 -20.10 -2.05
CA GLY A 116 0.09 -21.17 -1.73
C GLY A 116 -1.17 -20.74 -0.97
N VAL A 117 -1.45 -19.44 -0.83
CA VAL A 117 -2.70 -18.93 -0.23
C VAL A 117 -3.75 -18.74 -1.32
N SER A 118 -4.96 -19.27 -1.10
CA SER A 118 -6.10 -19.13 -2.00
C SER A 118 -7.15 -18.20 -1.40
N HIS A 119 -7.52 -17.20 -2.16
CA HIS A 119 -8.57 -16.23 -1.84
C HIS A 119 -9.34 -15.88 -3.11
N SER A 120 -10.61 -15.50 -2.97
CA SER A 120 -11.32 -14.78 -4.03
C SER A 120 -10.66 -13.42 -4.28
N ARG A 121 -10.87 -12.84 -5.47
CA ARG A 121 -10.36 -11.49 -5.77
C ARG A 121 -10.91 -10.43 -4.81
N TYR A 122 -12.10 -10.65 -4.27
CA TYR A 122 -12.67 -9.80 -3.24
C TYR A 122 -11.91 -9.90 -1.90
N GLU A 123 -11.55 -11.12 -1.48
CA GLU A 123 -10.73 -11.34 -0.27
C GLU A 123 -9.32 -10.76 -0.43
N TRP A 124 -8.70 -10.90 -1.62
CA TRP A 124 -7.43 -10.22 -1.93
C TRP A 124 -7.53 -8.69 -1.81
N LEU A 125 -8.68 -8.08 -2.16
CA LEU A 125 -8.91 -6.66 -1.96
C LEU A 125 -9.00 -6.30 -0.46
N LEU A 126 -9.65 -7.14 0.35
CA LEU A 126 -9.69 -6.97 1.82
C LEU A 126 -8.29 -7.08 2.43
N ASP A 127 -7.49 -8.03 1.97
CA ASP A 127 -6.10 -8.17 2.42
C ASP A 127 -5.26 -6.95 2.06
N SER A 128 -5.42 -6.43 0.84
CA SER A 128 -4.73 -5.20 0.41
C SER A 128 -5.12 -3.99 1.28
N GLN A 129 -6.41 -3.88 1.64
CA GLN A 129 -6.87 -2.86 2.59
C GLN A 129 -6.20 -3.02 3.96
N ALA A 130 -6.24 -4.22 4.52
CA ALA A 130 -5.65 -4.51 5.83
C ALA A 130 -4.13 -4.24 5.83
N HIS A 131 -3.43 -4.63 4.77
CA HIS A 131 -2.00 -4.43 4.58
C HIS A 131 -1.64 -2.93 4.52
N LEU A 132 -2.41 -2.14 3.76
CA LEU A 132 -2.24 -0.69 3.68
C LEU A 132 -2.45 -0.02 5.05
N PHE A 133 -3.50 -0.40 5.78
CA PHE A 133 -3.80 0.15 7.10
C PHE A 133 -2.75 -0.25 8.15
N HIS A 134 -2.24 -1.48 8.09
CA HIS A 134 -1.14 -1.93 8.94
C HIS A 134 0.08 -1.02 8.80
N HIS A 135 0.55 -0.79 7.58
CA HIS A 135 1.73 0.03 7.34
C HIS A 135 1.49 1.53 7.56
N ARG A 136 0.28 2.03 7.32
CA ARG A 136 -0.10 3.40 7.72
C ARG A 136 0.04 3.59 9.23
N GLY A 137 -0.48 2.65 10.00
CA GLY A 137 -0.35 2.66 11.47
C GLY A 137 1.10 2.59 11.92
N GLN A 138 1.91 1.76 11.28
CA GLN A 138 3.34 1.65 11.54
C GLN A 138 4.06 2.98 11.24
N LEU A 139 3.80 3.61 10.10
CA LEU A 139 4.38 4.91 9.74
C LEU A 139 4.01 5.99 10.77
N HIS A 140 2.72 6.08 11.14
CA HIS A 140 2.26 7.03 12.16
C HIS A 140 2.97 6.80 13.50
N ALA A 141 3.08 5.55 13.94
CA ALA A 141 3.78 5.20 15.18
C ALA A 141 5.27 5.59 15.14
N LEU A 142 5.95 5.45 13.99
CA LEU A 142 7.34 5.88 13.82
C LEU A 142 7.46 7.41 13.94
N ILE A 143 6.56 8.18 13.35
CA ILE A 143 6.57 9.65 13.46
C ILE A 143 6.38 10.08 14.93
N VAL A 144 5.38 9.50 15.61
CA VAL A 144 5.06 9.88 16.99
C VAL A 144 6.13 9.41 17.98
N HIS A 145 6.53 8.13 17.89
CA HIS A 145 7.35 7.51 18.94
C HIS A 145 8.86 7.57 18.68
N VAL A 146 9.29 7.61 17.42
CA VAL A 146 10.71 7.69 17.07
C VAL A 146 11.12 9.13 16.81
N LEU A 147 10.40 9.82 15.92
CA LEU A 147 10.71 11.23 15.60
C LEU A 147 10.21 12.22 16.67
N LYS A 148 9.39 11.76 17.63
CA LYS A 148 8.81 12.60 18.70
C LYS A 148 8.05 13.80 18.15
N ARG A 149 7.29 13.60 17.08
CA ARG A 149 6.49 14.64 16.42
C ARG A 149 5.02 14.24 16.43
N GLU A 150 4.13 15.23 16.60
CA GLU A 150 2.70 15.05 16.39
C GLU A 150 2.36 15.51 14.96
N PRO A 151 1.97 14.58 14.05
CA PRO A 151 1.76 14.93 12.65
C PRO A 151 0.47 15.74 12.40
N ASN A 152 -0.47 15.75 13.35
CA ASN A 152 -1.78 16.38 13.21
C ASN A 152 -2.53 15.97 11.92
N VAL A 153 -2.40 14.73 11.51
CA VAL A 153 -3.06 14.13 10.35
C VAL A 153 -4.17 13.23 10.85
N PRO A 154 -5.44 13.49 10.49
CA PRO A 154 -6.55 12.59 10.82
C PRO A 154 -6.32 11.23 10.14
N LEU A 155 -6.43 10.14 10.91
CA LEU A 155 -6.33 8.77 10.38
C LEU A 155 -7.71 8.16 10.12
N PHE A 156 -8.76 8.74 10.68
CA PHE A 156 -10.15 8.32 10.53
C PHE A 156 -11.03 9.57 10.37
N GLU A 157 -11.97 9.55 9.41
CA GLU A 157 -12.98 10.59 9.07
C GLU A 157 -12.41 11.97 8.69
#